data_24fdb03abc5c586bd2666d451721ffc8
#
_entry.id   24fdb03abc5c586bd2666d451721ffc8
#
_cell.length_a   1.000
_cell.length_b   1.000
_cell.length_c   1.000
_cell.angle_alpha   90.00
_cell.angle_beta   90.00
_cell.angle_gamma   90.00
#
_symmetry.space_group_name_H-M   'P 1'
#
loop_
_entity.id
_entity.type
_entity.pdbx_description
1 polymer ?
#
loop_
_entity_poly.entity_id
_entity_poly.type
_entity_poly.pdbx_seq_one_letter_code
_entity_poly.pdbx_strand_id
1 'polypeptide(L)'
;MASQSQIVIAAAMNTSMWENQSVKKNWNYVKTIDQVISLEPSEGLLACDRVGDGKMVNLDIIELASESAFIFHEKNKFLTKDLKGIRFLVSAGPTVEDLDAARHLTNRSSGRMGVLIAQAAKLRGAEIDLVHGPITVKEDLLEGLKTHPVRSSSEMGSKIDDLQPSAQVIVMAAAVTAVSYTHLTLPTKRIV
;
A
#
# COMPACT_ATOMS: atom_id res chain seq x y z
N MET A 1 -10.58 -28.15 -10.53
CA MET A 1 -11.34 -27.19 -11.35
C MET A 1 -11.12 -27.52 -12.82
N ALA A 2 -12.15 -27.39 -13.68
CA ALA A 2 -12.04 -27.69 -15.10
C ALA A 2 -11.42 -26.55 -15.94
N SER A 3 -11.24 -25.37 -15.37
CA SER A 3 -10.65 -24.20 -16.04
C SER A 3 -9.14 -24.16 -15.85
N GLN A 4 -8.41 -23.74 -16.88
CA GLN A 4 -6.97 -23.44 -16.83
C GLN A 4 -6.69 -21.94 -16.60
N SER A 5 -7.75 -21.13 -16.46
CA SER A 5 -7.62 -19.69 -16.22
C SER A 5 -7.23 -19.40 -14.78
N GLN A 6 -6.47 -18.34 -14.54
CA GLN A 6 -6.28 -17.83 -13.19
C GLN A 6 -7.60 -17.24 -12.67
N ILE A 7 -7.88 -17.43 -11.39
CA ILE A 7 -9.12 -17.02 -10.75
C ILE A 7 -8.80 -15.98 -9.68
N VAL A 8 -9.45 -14.83 -9.74
CA VAL A 8 -9.39 -13.80 -8.70
C VAL A 8 -10.66 -13.89 -7.87
N ILE A 9 -10.53 -14.06 -6.56
CA ILE A 9 -11.65 -14.15 -5.63
C ILE A 9 -11.53 -12.98 -4.64
N ALA A 10 -12.44 -12.01 -4.72
CA ALA A 10 -12.61 -10.95 -3.74
C ALA A 10 -13.76 -11.33 -2.81
N ALA A 11 -13.44 -11.72 -1.58
CA ALA A 11 -14.46 -12.10 -0.61
C ALA A 11 -15.15 -10.85 -0.03
N ALA A 12 -16.48 -10.94 0.10
CA ALA A 12 -17.28 -9.92 0.81
C ALA A 12 -18.49 -10.59 1.44
N MET A 13 -18.71 -10.34 2.73
CA MET A 13 -19.83 -10.93 3.45
C MET A 13 -20.04 -10.20 4.81
N ASN A 14 -21.08 -10.53 5.52
CA ASN A 14 -21.27 -10.05 6.88
C ASN A 14 -20.14 -10.56 7.81
N THR A 15 -19.74 -9.76 8.78
CA THR A 15 -18.67 -10.09 9.73
C THR A 15 -18.91 -11.43 10.42
N SER A 16 -20.13 -11.70 10.91
CA SER A 16 -20.43 -12.97 11.56
C SER A 16 -20.30 -14.18 10.62
N MET A 17 -20.53 -13.98 9.31
CA MET A 17 -20.28 -15.02 8.32
C MET A 17 -18.77 -15.19 8.09
N TRP A 18 -18.04 -14.09 7.99
CA TRP A 18 -16.59 -14.12 7.80
C TRP A 18 -15.85 -14.76 8.97
N GLU A 19 -16.29 -14.50 10.20
CA GLU A 19 -15.72 -15.09 11.42
C GLU A 19 -16.13 -16.55 11.64
N ASN A 20 -17.11 -17.06 10.89
CA ASN A 20 -17.54 -18.44 11.03
C ASN A 20 -16.38 -19.41 10.71
N GLN A 21 -16.18 -20.38 11.62
CA GLN A 21 -15.06 -21.34 11.53
C GLN A 21 -15.06 -22.13 10.21
N SER A 22 -16.24 -22.49 9.67
CA SER A 22 -16.34 -23.21 8.40
C SER A 22 -15.90 -22.34 7.23
N VAL A 23 -16.26 -21.03 7.25
CA VAL A 23 -15.84 -20.07 6.22
C VAL A 23 -14.33 -19.87 6.27
N LYS A 24 -13.76 -19.63 7.46
CA LYS A 24 -12.30 -19.50 7.64
C LYS A 24 -11.54 -20.75 7.17
N LYS A 25 -12.05 -21.95 7.48
CA LYS A 25 -11.47 -23.22 7.00
C LYS A 25 -11.47 -23.29 5.48
N ASN A 26 -12.61 -23.00 4.84
CA ASN A 26 -12.75 -23.04 3.38
C ASN A 26 -11.87 -21.95 2.73
N TRP A 27 -11.81 -20.76 3.31
CA TRP A 27 -10.98 -19.67 2.82
C TRP A 27 -9.48 -20.04 2.87
N ASN A 28 -9.04 -20.63 3.98
CA ASN A 28 -7.67 -21.12 4.11
C ASN A 28 -7.33 -22.18 3.07
N TYR A 29 -8.27 -23.08 2.73
CA TYR A 29 -8.11 -24.03 1.65
C TYR A 29 -7.99 -23.33 0.30
N VAL A 30 -8.86 -22.36 0.00
CA VAL A 30 -8.81 -21.56 -1.24
C VAL A 30 -7.45 -20.90 -1.43
N LYS A 31 -6.84 -20.38 -0.34
CA LYS A 31 -5.50 -19.75 -0.37
C LYS A 31 -4.36 -20.72 -0.73
N THR A 32 -4.58 -22.02 -0.65
CA THR A 32 -3.57 -23.03 -1.03
C THR A 32 -3.61 -23.41 -2.51
N ILE A 33 -4.60 -22.92 -3.25
CA ILE A 33 -4.77 -23.25 -4.67
C ILE A 33 -3.95 -22.28 -5.51
N ASP A 34 -2.90 -22.75 -6.16
CA ASP A 34 -1.96 -21.91 -6.94
C ASP A 34 -2.65 -21.09 -8.05
N GLN A 35 -3.77 -21.59 -8.58
CA GLN A 35 -4.57 -20.95 -9.61
C GLN A 35 -5.40 -19.76 -9.07
N VAL A 36 -5.49 -19.59 -7.75
CA VAL A 36 -6.37 -18.61 -7.11
C VAL A 36 -5.59 -17.47 -6.49
N ILE A 37 -5.94 -16.24 -6.88
CA ILE A 37 -5.57 -15.01 -6.16
C ILE A 37 -6.71 -14.70 -5.20
N SER A 38 -6.48 -14.88 -3.91
CA SER A 38 -7.46 -14.64 -2.86
C SER A 38 -7.26 -13.25 -2.24
N LEU A 39 -8.28 -12.40 -2.35
CA LEU A 39 -8.32 -11.08 -1.74
C LEU A 39 -9.25 -11.14 -0.52
N GLU A 40 -8.68 -10.95 0.67
CA GLU A 40 -9.43 -10.98 1.93
C GLU A 40 -10.34 -9.77 2.03
N PRO A 41 -11.49 -9.89 2.74
CA PRO A 41 -12.33 -8.73 3.03
C PRO A 41 -11.57 -7.68 3.83
N SER A 42 -11.94 -6.43 3.63
CA SER A 42 -11.49 -5.27 4.38
C SER A 42 -12.36 -5.01 5.60
N GLU A 43 -11.84 -4.23 6.54
CA GLU A 43 -12.64 -3.63 7.61
C GLU A 43 -13.40 -2.40 7.08
N GLY A 44 -14.61 -2.18 7.53
CA GLY A 44 -15.38 -0.98 7.21
C GLY A 44 -16.87 -1.13 7.34
N LEU A 45 -17.60 -0.12 6.85
CA LEU A 45 -19.06 -0.12 6.86
C LEU A 45 -19.58 -1.18 5.87
N LEU A 46 -20.41 -2.07 6.39
CA LEU A 46 -21.07 -3.16 5.64
C LEU A 46 -22.45 -2.73 5.16
N ALA A 47 -23.00 -3.47 4.20
CA ALA A 47 -24.37 -3.23 3.69
C ALA A 47 -25.46 -3.37 4.76
N CYS A 48 -25.15 -3.90 5.93
CA CYS A 48 -26.06 -4.01 7.07
C CYS A 48 -25.87 -2.87 8.10
N ASP A 49 -25.24 -1.77 7.71
CA ASP A 49 -24.96 -0.58 8.54
C ASP A 49 -24.12 -0.85 9.80
N ARG A 50 -23.36 -1.94 9.79
CA ARG A 50 -22.38 -2.26 10.85
C ARG A 50 -20.95 -2.08 10.34
N VAL A 51 -20.05 -1.70 11.23
CA VAL A 51 -18.61 -1.64 10.96
C VAL A 51 -18.00 -2.97 11.41
N GLY A 52 -17.15 -3.55 10.55
CA GLY A 52 -16.44 -4.77 10.87
C GLY A 52 -15.77 -5.40 9.63
N ASP A 53 -15.11 -6.52 9.86
CA ASP A 53 -14.48 -7.32 8.80
C ASP A 53 -15.56 -7.96 7.90
N GLY A 54 -15.42 -7.79 6.60
CA GLY A 54 -16.37 -8.37 5.64
C GLY A 54 -16.69 -7.46 4.46
N LYS A 55 -16.24 -6.21 4.49
CA LYS A 55 -16.35 -5.29 3.36
C LYS A 55 -15.49 -5.81 2.19
N MET A 56 -16.00 -5.65 0.96
CA MET A 56 -15.20 -5.95 -0.22
C MET A 56 -13.93 -5.08 -0.24
N VAL A 57 -12.80 -5.69 -0.54
CA VAL A 57 -11.52 -4.99 -0.69
C VAL A 57 -11.64 -3.85 -1.72
N ASN A 58 -10.79 -2.84 -1.61
CA ASN A 58 -10.77 -1.69 -2.52
C ASN A 58 -10.72 -2.13 -3.99
N LEU A 59 -11.52 -1.47 -4.85
CA LEU A 59 -11.61 -1.80 -6.28
C LEU A 59 -10.27 -1.69 -7.00
N ASP A 60 -9.42 -0.73 -6.62
CA ASP A 60 -8.07 -0.57 -7.19
C ASP A 60 -7.21 -1.83 -6.95
N ILE A 61 -7.40 -2.54 -5.82
CA ILE A 61 -6.69 -3.79 -5.53
C ILE A 61 -7.25 -4.95 -6.38
N ILE A 62 -8.56 -4.99 -6.60
CA ILE A 62 -9.18 -5.99 -7.49
C ILE A 62 -8.69 -5.79 -8.93
N GLU A 63 -8.66 -4.54 -9.40
CA GLU A 63 -8.14 -4.17 -10.71
C GLU A 63 -6.67 -4.60 -10.84
N LEU A 64 -5.82 -4.19 -9.89
CA LEU A 64 -4.41 -4.54 -9.85
C LEU A 64 -4.18 -6.08 -9.87
N ALA A 65 -4.97 -6.83 -9.10
CA ALA A 65 -4.89 -8.29 -9.07
C ALA A 65 -5.32 -8.92 -10.41
N SER A 66 -6.36 -8.37 -11.03
CA SER A 66 -6.88 -8.86 -12.32
C SER A 66 -5.91 -8.58 -13.46
N GLU A 67 -5.36 -7.37 -13.53
CA GLU A 67 -4.33 -7.01 -14.52
C GLU A 67 -3.07 -7.85 -14.34
N SER A 68 -2.62 -8.04 -13.10
CA SER A 68 -1.47 -8.88 -12.80
C SER A 68 -1.72 -10.32 -13.24
N ALA A 69 -2.89 -10.88 -12.95
CA ALA A 69 -3.30 -12.22 -13.38
C ALA A 69 -3.25 -12.35 -14.90
N PHE A 70 -3.76 -11.35 -15.62
CA PHE A 70 -3.76 -11.35 -17.09
C PHE A 70 -2.33 -11.32 -17.67
N ILE A 71 -1.47 -10.45 -17.18
CA ILE A 71 -0.07 -10.34 -17.63
C ILE A 71 0.70 -11.65 -17.38
N PHE A 72 0.46 -12.33 -16.26
CA PHE A 72 1.12 -13.61 -15.98
C PHE A 72 0.55 -14.72 -16.84
N HIS A 73 -0.75 -14.71 -17.11
CA HIS A 73 -1.40 -15.69 -18.00
C HIS A 73 -0.85 -15.60 -19.43
N GLU A 74 -0.64 -14.41 -19.98
CA GLU A 74 -0.01 -14.23 -21.30
C GLU A 74 1.38 -14.87 -21.39
N LYS A 75 2.08 -14.98 -20.26
CA LYS A 75 3.38 -15.66 -20.14
C LYS A 75 3.28 -17.16 -19.86
N ASN A 76 2.07 -17.74 -19.97
CA ASN A 76 1.77 -19.12 -19.57
C ASN A 76 2.17 -19.43 -18.10
N LYS A 77 1.99 -18.49 -17.21
CA LYS A 77 2.26 -18.61 -15.77
C LYS A 77 1.07 -18.15 -14.96
N PHE A 78 0.94 -18.66 -13.75
CA PHE A 78 0.05 -18.08 -12.77
C PHE A 78 0.79 -17.02 -11.95
N LEU A 79 0.06 -15.98 -11.50
CA LEU A 79 0.55 -15.08 -10.48
C LEU A 79 0.72 -15.89 -9.19
N THR A 80 1.94 -16.19 -8.86
CA THR A 80 2.30 -16.96 -7.66
C THR A 80 2.89 -16.02 -6.61
N LYS A 81 3.09 -16.54 -5.41
CA LYS A 81 3.79 -15.83 -4.33
C LYS A 81 5.32 -15.91 -4.53
N ASP A 82 5.79 -15.51 -5.70
CA ASP A 82 7.20 -15.57 -6.09
C ASP A 82 8.10 -14.60 -5.33
N LEU A 83 7.51 -13.62 -4.63
CA LEU A 83 8.21 -12.69 -3.73
C LEU A 83 8.09 -13.09 -2.25
N LYS A 84 7.63 -14.31 -1.95
CA LYS A 84 7.51 -14.78 -0.56
C LYS A 84 8.88 -14.79 0.14
N GLY A 85 8.92 -14.15 1.31
CA GLY A 85 10.16 -14.00 2.10
C GLY A 85 11.07 -12.87 1.63
N ILE A 86 10.67 -12.13 0.59
CA ILE A 86 11.38 -10.93 0.14
C ILE A 86 10.77 -9.71 0.85
N ARG A 87 11.61 -8.91 1.49
CA ARG A 87 11.19 -7.67 2.15
C ARG A 87 11.41 -6.48 1.24
N PHE A 88 10.35 -5.73 1.00
CA PHE A 88 10.35 -4.49 0.23
C PHE A 88 10.25 -3.30 1.18
N LEU A 89 11.11 -2.31 0.97
CA LEU A 89 11.00 -0.98 1.53
C LEU A 89 10.53 -0.04 0.43
N VAL A 90 9.37 0.56 0.59
CA VAL A 90 8.79 1.45 -0.42
C VAL A 90 8.58 2.83 0.19
N SER A 91 9.05 3.88 -0.49
CA SER A 91 8.70 5.25 -0.11
C SER A 91 7.55 5.78 -0.97
N ALA A 92 6.64 6.58 -0.38
CA ALA A 92 5.47 7.11 -1.08
C ALA A 92 5.06 8.50 -0.60
N GLY A 93 4.37 9.25 -1.45
CA GLY A 93 3.79 10.54 -1.12
C GLY A 93 4.80 11.68 -1.07
N PRO A 94 4.34 12.90 -0.75
CA PRO A 94 5.19 14.07 -0.62
C PRO A 94 5.81 14.13 0.77
N THR A 95 6.90 14.91 0.92
CA THR A 95 7.32 15.43 2.23
C THR A 95 6.83 16.87 2.39
N VAL A 96 6.78 17.32 3.62
CA VAL A 96 6.36 18.67 4.02
C VAL A 96 7.47 19.31 4.80
N GLU A 97 7.92 20.50 4.34
CA GLU A 97 8.94 21.30 5.03
C GLU A 97 8.31 22.61 5.51
N ASP A 98 8.35 22.85 6.81
CA ASP A 98 7.77 24.05 7.38
C ASP A 98 8.68 25.27 7.08
N LEU A 99 8.10 26.31 6.50
CA LEU A 99 8.79 27.59 6.23
C LEU A 99 8.69 28.51 7.44
N ASP A 100 7.54 28.54 8.08
CA ASP A 100 7.25 29.27 9.31
C ASP A 100 6.05 28.62 10.03
N ALA A 101 5.56 29.21 11.09
CA ALA A 101 4.44 28.67 11.88
C ALA A 101 3.11 28.56 11.09
N ALA A 102 2.98 29.22 9.93
CA ALA A 102 1.75 29.28 9.14
C ALA A 102 1.87 28.65 7.75
N ARG A 103 3.08 28.49 7.23
CA ARG A 103 3.30 28.06 5.83
C ARG A 103 4.27 26.90 5.75
N HIS A 104 4.00 25.99 4.80
CA HIS A 104 4.88 24.88 4.48
C HIS A 104 5.04 24.72 2.98
N LEU A 105 6.11 24.07 2.58
CA LEU A 105 6.37 23.65 1.21
C LEU A 105 6.14 22.16 1.08
N THR A 106 5.44 21.74 0.03
CA THR A 106 5.19 20.34 -0.27
C THR A 106 4.98 20.13 -1.77
N ASN A 107 5.17 18.91 -2.23
CA ASN A 107 4.88 18.51 -3.60
C ASN A 107 3.40 18.07 -3.75
N ARG A 108 2.84 18.26 -4.95
CA ARG A 108 1.49 17.79 -5.28
C ARG A 108 1.51 16.29 -5.63
N SER A 109 1.85 15.45 -4.66
CA SER A 109 1.87 14.00 -4.82
C SER A 109 0.79 13.37 -3.95
N SER A 110 -0.03 12.49 -4.53
CA SER A 110 -1.02 11.71 -3.78
C SER A 110 -0.43 10.49 -3.06
N GLY A 111 0.77 10.06 -3.44
CA GLY A 111 1.38 8.82 -2.96
C GLY A 111 0.86 7.55 -3.64
N ARG A 112 -0.15 7.65 -4.54
CA ARG A 112 -0.85 6.51 -5.14
C ARG A 112 0.11 5.51 -5.82
N MET A 113 1.11 6.00 -6.56
CA MET A 113 2.05 5.11 -7.27
C MET A 113 2.82 4.21 -6.29
N GLY A 114 3.43 4.77 -5.23
CA GLY A 114 4.17 3.99 -4.24
C GLY A 114 3.28 2.99 -3.52
N VAL A 115 2.04 3.38 -3.18
CA VAL A 115 1.07 2.50 -2.53
C VAL A 115 0.67 1.34 -3.45
N LEU A 116 0.41 1.59 -4.74
CA LEU A 116 0.06 0.53 -5.70
C LEU A 116 1.24 -0.42 -5.95
N ILE A 117 2.47 0.08 -6.00
CA ILE A 117 3.67 -0.78 -6.09
C ILE A 117 3.78 -1.67 -4.85
N ALA A 118 3.54 -1.11 -3.66
CA ALA A 118 3.54 -1.86 -2.41
C ALA A 118 2.46 -2.97 -2.41
N GLN A 119 1.24 -2.65 -2.86
CA GLN A 119 0.16 -3.63 -2.99
C GLN A 119 0.46 -4.71 -4.04
N ALA A 120 1.06 -4.34 -5.19
CA ALA A 120 1.47 -5.30 -6.21
C ALA A 120 2.51 -6.30 -5.68
N ALA A 121 3.50 -5.82 -4.94
CA ALA A 121 4.51 -6.67 -4.31
C ALA A 121 3.89 -7.57 -3.22
N LYS A 122 2.96 -7.04 -2.42
CA LYS A 122 2.20 -7.80 -1.41
C LYS A 122 1.36 -8.91 -2.05
N LEU A 123 0.67 -8.65 -3.17
CA LEU A 123 -0.09 -9.68 -3.91
C LEU A 123 0.81 -10.85 -4.33
N ARG A 124 2.08 -10.61 -4.61
CA ARG A 124 3.10 -11.60 -4.92
C ARG A 124 3.77 -12.21 -3.68
N GLY A 125 3.29 -11.86 -2.48
CA GLY A 125 3.72 -12.45 -1.22
C GLY A 125 4.91 -11.78 -0.53
N ALA A 126 5.34 -10.59 -0.99
CA ALA A 126 6.38 -9.82 -0.33
C ALA A 126 5.93 -9.30 1.05
N GLU A 127 6.88 -9.13 1.94
CA GLU A 127 6.73 -8.34 3.18
C GLU A 127 7.01 -6.88 2.86
N ILE A 128 6.09 -5.97 3.26
CA ILE A 128 6.16 -4.57 2.86
C ILE A 128 6.34 -3.68 4.09
N ASP A 129 7.37 -2.85 4.08
CA ASP A 129 7.50 -1.64 4.90
C ASP A 129 7.28 -0.42 4.01
N LEU A 130 6.19 0.32 4.21
CA LEU A 130 5.81 1.51 3.44
C LEU A 130 6.08 2.77 4.26
N VAL A 131 7.11 3.52 3.91
CA VAL A 131 7.40 4.85 4.49
C VAL A 131 6.71 5.91 3.65
N HIS A 132 5.82 6.69 4.24
CA HIS A 132 5.05 7.65 3.46
C HIS A 132 4.88 9.01 4.16
N GLY A 133 4.95 10.06 3.37
CA GLY A 133 4.53 11.39 3.79
C GLY A 133 3.00 11.52 3.85
N PRO A 134 2.46 12.74 3.97
CA PRO A 134 1.02 12.96 3.91
C PRO A 134 0.45 12.55 2.55
N ILE A 135 -0.22 11.40 2.50
CA ILE A 135 -0.84 10.85 1.30
C ILE A 135 -2.34 11.13 1.29
N THR A 136 -2.93 11.20 0.09
CA THR A 136 -4.37 11.45 -0.11
C THR A 136 -5.10 10.25 -0.71
N VAL A 137 -4.50 9.07 -0.67
CA VAL A 137 -5.16 7.82 -1.05
C VAL A 137 -6.17 7.40 0.02
N LYS A 138 -7.16 6.60 -0.37
CA LYS A 138 -8.12 6.04 0.58
C LYS A 138 -7.41 5.10 1.55
N GLU A 139 -7.80 5.13 2.82
CA GLU A 139 -7.20 4.31 3.89
C GLU A 139 -7.26 2.81 3.59
N ASP A 140 -8.35 2.34 3.00
CA ASP A 140 -8.52 0.93 2.62
C ASP A 140 -7.50 0.45 1.56
N LEU A 141 -6.87 1.38 0.82
CA LEU A 141 -5.77 1.05 -0.08
C LEU A 141 -4.46 0.74 0.67
N LEU A 142 -4.34 1.15 1.93
CA LEU A 142 -3.18 0.87 2.79
C LEU A 142 -3.32 -0.45 3.55
N GLU A 143 -4.46 -1.07 3.47
CA GLU A 143 -4.79 -2.24 4.28
C GLU A 143 -3.82 -3.40 4.07
N GLY A 144 -3.37 -3.97 5.20
CA GLY A 144 -2.41 -5.05 5.22
C GLY A 144 -1.00 -4.66 4.77
N LEU A 145 -0.68 -3.37 4.63
CA LEU A 145 0.67 -2.85 4.52
C LEU A 145 1.14 -2.40 5.90
N LYS A 146 2.40 -2.65 6.22
CA LYS A 146 3.03 -2.09 7.40
C LYS A 146 3.49 -0.67 7.07
N THR A 147 2.75 0.32 7.54
CA THR A 147 2.96 1.73 7.22
C THR A 147 3.79 2.44 8.28
N HIS A 148 4.62 3.37 7.84
CA HIS A 148 5.47 4.24 8.65
C HIS A 148 5.22 5.69 8.20
N PRO A 149 4.22 6.38 8.78
CA PRO A 149 3.95 7.77 8.43
C PRO A 149 5.07 8.67 8.91
N VAL A 150 5.48 9.59 8.06
CA VAL A 150 6.48 10.63 8.31
C VAL A 150 5.99 11.95 7.74
N ARG A 151 6.60 13.07 8.13
CA ARG A 151 6.21 14.40 7.65
C ARG A 151 7.29 15.02 6.77
N SER A 152 8.50 15.16 7.30
CA SER A 152 9.61 15.85 6.63
C SER A 152 10.51 14.90 5.82
N SER A 153 11.34 15.50 4.97
CA SER A 153 12.37 14.75 4.22
C SER A 153 13.40 14.14 5.18
N SER A 154 13.73 14.82 6.25
CA SER A 154 14.66 14.33 7.29
C SER A 154 14.09 13.11 8.01
N GLU A 155 12.81 13.16 8.42
CA GLU A 155 12.13 12.02 9.04
C GLU A 155 12.05 10.83 8.08
N MET A 156 11.74 11.09 6.80
CA MET A 156 11.68 10.04 5.78
C MET A 156 13.05 9.39 5.58
N GLY A 157 14.11 10.19 5.46
CA GLY A 157 15.48 9.70 5.35
C GLY A 157 15.87 8.83 6.54
N SER A 158 15.68 9.33 7.77
CA SER A 158 15.99 8.58 8.99
C SER A 158 15.22 7.25 9.07
N LYS A 159 13.94 7.26 8.70
CA LYS A 159 13.12 6.04 8.71
C LYS A 159 13.57 5.03 7.64
N ILE A 160 13.98 5.51 6.47
CA ILE A 160 14.54 4.66 5.40
C ILE A 160 15.86 4.06 5.86
N ASP A 161 16.76 4.86 6.48
CA ASP A 161 18.05 4.38 7.00
C ASP A 161 17.89 3.30 8.06
N ASP A 162 16.88 3.42 8.93
CA ASP A 162 16.54 2.41 9.94
C ASP A 162 16.08 1.08 9.33
N LEU A 163 15.33 1.13 8.23
CA LEU A 163 14.66 -0.05 7.65
C LEU A 163 15.47 -0.70 6.52
N GLN A 164 16.30 0.06 5.79
CA GLN A 164 17.05 -0.42 4.64
C GLN A 164 17.94 -1.66 4.91
N PRO A 165 18.59 -1.82 6.10
CA PRO A 165 19.44 -2.98 6.32
C PRO A 165 18.68 -4.33 6.29
N SER A 166 17.37 -4.29 6.51
CA SER A 166 16.50 -5.48 6.49
C SER A 166 15.80 -5.70 5.16
N ALA A 167 15.87 -4.75 4.23
CA ALA A 167 15.19 -4.80 2.94
C ALA A 167 16.08 -5.43 1.86
N GLN A 168 15.53 -6.35 1.06
CA GLN A 168 16.18 -6.87 -0.14
C GLN A 168 15.87 -6.03 -1.38
N VAL A 169 14.74 -5.32 -1.37
CA VAL A 169 14.32 -4.45 -2.48
C VAL A 169 13.90 -3.10 -1.92
N ILE A 170 14.43 -2.04 -2.49
CA ILE A 170 14.08 -0.66 -2.12
C ILE A 170 13.48 0.04 -3.34
N VAL A 171 12.29 0.63 -3.16
CA VAL A 171 11.58 1.38 -4.20
C VAL A 171 11.35 2.81 -3.73
N MET A 172 12.02 3.76 -4.39
CA MET A 172 11.93 5.19 -4.04
C MET A 172 10.91 5.87 -4.95
N ALA A 173 9.66 5.97 -4.48
CA ALA A 173 8.54 6.60 -5.22
C ALA A 173 7.97 7.85 -4.52
N ALA A 174 8.61 8.31 -3.44
CA ALA A 174 8.21 9.53 -2.75
C ALA A 174 8.60 10.79 -3.55
N ALA A 175 7.78 11.81 -3.47
CA ALA A 175 8.07 13.14 -3.97
C ALA A 175 8.70 13.99 -2.86
N VAL A 176 9.99 13.78 -2.62
CA VAL A 176 10.73 14.47 -1.56
C VAL A 176 10.96 15.93 -1.95
N THR A 177 10.74 16.84 -1.00
CA THR A 177 11.05 18.25 -1.20
C THR A 177 12.56 18.44 -1.14
N ALA A 178 13.15 18.89 -2.27
CA ALA A 178 14.60 18.95 -2.48
C ALA A 178 15.29 20.12 -1.74
N VAL A 179 14.55 20.95 -1.02
CA VAL A 179 15.08 22.17 -0.39
C VAL A 179 14.86 22.10 1.12
N SER A 180 15.93 21.87 1.85
CA SER A 180 15.97 22.11 3.29
C SER A 180 16.23 23.61 3.48
N TYR A 181 15.18 24.37 3.77
CA TYR A 181 15.31 25.80 4.06
C TYR A 181 15.84 26.03 5.48
N THR A 182 17.12 25.88 5.69
CA THR A 182 17.74 26.24 6.97
C THR A 182 17.94 27.76 7.13
N HIS A 183 17.84 28.55 6.05
CA HIS A 183 18.01 30.01 6.09
C HIS A 183 17.24 30.71 4.95
N LEU A 184 15.96 31.00 5.14
CA LEU A 184 15.30 32.11 4.48
C LEU A 184 15.09 33.23 5.52
N THR A 185 16.17 33.90 5.91
CA THR A 185 16.09 35.29 6.37
C THR A 185 15.84 36.15 5.13
N LEU A 186 14.58 36.50 4.86
CA LEU A 186 14.31 37.60 3.96
C LEU A 186 14.99 38.84 4.54
N PRO A 187 15.88 39.55 3.80
CA PRO A 187 16.40 40.81 4.24
C PRO A 187 15.21 41.75 4.35
N THR A 188 14.81 42.06 5.58
CA THR A 188 13.88 43.15 5.87
C THR A 188 14.57 44.43 5.50
N LYS A 189 14.45 44.91 4.26
CA LYS A 189 14.74 46.31 3.96
C LYS A 189 13.75 47.14 4.74
N ARG A 190 14.24 47.75 5.85
CA ARG A 190 13.58 48.90 6.42
C ARG A 190 13.54 49.97 5.36
N ILE A 191 12.37 50.26 4.81
CA ILE A 191 12.10 51.48 4.04
C ILE A 191 11.81 52.54 5.11
N VAL A 192 12.73 53.47 5.28
CA VAL A 192 12.52 54.72 6.04
C VAL A 192 11.85 55.70 5.09
#